data_22007763254e4c0cd0d9bd0f629f3aa5
#
_entry.id   22007763254e4c0cd0d9bd0f629f3aa5
#
_cell.length_a   1.000
_cell.length_b   1.000
_cell.length_c   1.000
_cell.angle_alpha   90.00
_cell.angle_beta   90.00
_cell.angle_gamma   90.00
#
_symmetry.space_group_name_H-M   'P 1'
#
loop_
_entity.id
_entity.type
_entity.pdbx_description
1 polymer ?
#
loop_
_entity_poly.entity_id
_entity_poly.type
_entity_poly.pdbx_seq_one_letter_code
_entity_poly.pdbx_strand_id
1 'polypeptide(L)'
;EALLRATSAPGDIGTAARELAGALHDHFVREEEIALPPLGLLAALARGEFTPEMRAVLPMTEALRAELPRMLDEHQAIHAATRRLGEVARKAGNAEVQQLAEALALHAQSEEEVFYPAALLVGEVVESRSQAHGS
;
A
#
# COMPACT_ATOMS: atom_id res chain seq x y z
N GLU A 1 -6.48 10.49 9.43
CA GLU A 1 -7.25 11.57 10.04
C GLU A 1 -7.13 12.90 9.31
N ALA A 2 -5.90 13.32 8.90
CA ALA A 2 -5.71 14.57 8.16
C ALA A 2 -6.47 14.55 6.82
N LEU A 3 -6.47 13.40 6.14
CA LEU A 3 -7.21 13.26 4.90
C LEU A 3 -8.72 13.37 5.13
N LEU A 4 -9.25 12.77 6.20
CA LEU A 4 -10.66 12.88 6.53
C LEU A 4 -11.06 14.32 6.82
N ARG A 5 -10.20 15.07 7.50
CA ARG A 5 -10.46 16.51 7.72
C ARG A 5 -10.48 17.29 6.42
N ALA A 6 -9.55 16.94 5.51
CA ALA A 6 -9.48 17.61 4.21
C ALA A 6 -10.71 17.32 3.35
N THR A 7 -11.34 16.15 3.47
CA THR A 7 -12.55 15.83 2.71
C THR A 7 -13.73 16.71 3.10
N SER A 8 -13.69 17.28 4.29
CA SER A 8 -14.74 18.18 4.77
C SER A 8 -14.49 19.64 4.41
N ALA A 9 -13.32 19.95 3.85
CA ALA A 9 -13.00 21.33 3.46
C ALA A 9 -13.87 21.78 2.28
N PRO A 10 -14.22 23.08 2.24
CA PRO A 10 -14.98 23.59 1.09
C PRO A 10 -14.09 23.74 -0.14
N GLY A 11 -14.72 23.86 -1.31
CA GLY A 11 -14.06 24.18 -2.55
C GLY A 11 -13.17 23.06 -3.10
N ASP A 12 -12.12 23.47 -3.79
CA ASP A 12 -11.25 22.56 -4.54
C ASP A 12 -10.49 21.57 -3.65
N ILE A 13 -10.11 21.99 -2.45
CA ILE A 13 -9.41 21.09 -1.52
C ILE A 13 -10.32 19.93 -1.14
N GLY A 14 -11.56 20.20 -0.76
CA GLY A 14 -12.50 19.15 -0.40
C GLY A 14 -12.77 18.20 -1.56
N THR A 15 -12.94 18.75 -2.77
CA THR A 15 -13.18 17.96 -3.97
C THR A 15 -11.99 17.04 -4.26
N ALA A 16 -10.78 17.58 -4.26
CA ALA A 16 -9.57 16.80 -4.52
C ALA A 16 -9.32 15.75 -3.44
N ALA A 17 -9.58 16.09 -2.17
CA ALA A 17 -9.43 15.17 -1.07
C ALA A 17 -10.41 13.99 -1.15
N ARG A 18 -11.65 14.26 -1.56
CA ARG A 18 -12.66 13.20 -1.73
C ARG A 18 -12.29 12.26 -2.86
N GLU A 19 -11.75 12.79 -3.97
CA GLU A 19 -11.27 11.94 -5.08
C GLU A 19 -10.15 11.02 -4.60
N LEU A 20 -9.20 11.57 -3.86
CA LEU A 20 -8.08 10.79 -3.34
C LEU A 20 -8.55 9.74 -2.35
N ALA A 21 -9.44 10.11 -1.43
CA ALA A 21 -9.97 9.16 -0.44
C ALA A 21 -10.68 7.98 -1.11
N GLY A 22 -11.45 8.26 -2.19
CA GLY A 22 -12.11 7.21 -2.95
C GLY A 22 -11.12 6.26 -3.61
N ALA A 23 -10.06 6.80 -4.21
CA ALA A 23 -9.03 5.98 -4.84
C ALA A 23 -8.28 5.11 -3.82
N LEU A 24 -8.04 5.65 -2.62
CA LEU A 24 -7.31 4.94 -1.57
C LEU A 24 -8.12 3.84 -0.90
N HIS A 25 -9.44 4.04 -0.76
CA HIS A 25 -10.26 3.12 0.03
C HIS A 25 -10.17 1.67 -0.46
N ASP A 26 -10.48 1.44 -1.72
CA ASP A 26 -10.47 0.09 -2.29
C ASP A 26 -9.07 -0.50 -2.31
N HIS A 27 -8.09 0.37 -2.56
CA HIS A 27 -6.69 -0.03 -2.59
C HIS A 27 -6.23 -0.52 -1.22
N PHE A 28 -6.55 0.19 -0.15
CA PHE A 28 -6.18 -0.20 1.20
C PHE A 28 -6.85 -1.51 1.64
N VAL A 29 -8.12 -1.71 1.26
CA VAL A 29 -8.80 -2.98 1.55
C VAL A 29 -8.03 -4.14 0.94
N ARG A 30 -7.61 -3.99 -0.32
CA ARG A 30 -6.86 -5.02 -1.02
C ARG A 30 -5.51 -5.30 -0.35
N GLU A 31 -4.81 -4.25 0.04
CA GLU A 31 -3.52 -4.41 0.70
C GLU A 31 -3.62 -5.16 2.02
N GLU A 32 -4.67 -4.90 2.79
CA GLU A 32 -4.90 -5.60 4.04
C GLU A 32 -5.15 -7.08 3.83
N GLU A 33 -5.71 -7.45 2.69
CA GLU A 33 -6.03 -8.85 2.39
C GLU A 33 -4.82 -9.63 1.88
N ILE A 34 -3.99 -9.05 1.01
CA ILE A 34 -2.99 -9.83 0.28
C ILE A 34 -1.55 -9.35 0.41
N ALA A 35 -1.30 -8.13 0.86
CA ALA A 35 0.05 -7.58 0.94
C ALA A 35 0.58 -7.46 2.36
N LEU A 36 -0.22 -6.96 3.29
CA LEU A 36 0.24 -6.71 4.66
C LEU A 36 0.47 -8.00 5.47
N PRO A 37 -0.41 -9.03 5.42
CA PRO A 37 -0.17 -10.21 6.23
C PRO A 37 1.16 -10.90 5.96
N PRO A 38 1.61 -11.09 4.68
CA PRO A 38 2.94 -11.65 4.45
C PRO A 38 4.06 -10.85 5.09
N LEU A 39 3.96 -9.52 5.11
CA LEU A 39 4.99 -8.67 5.70
C LEU A 39 5.16 -8.90 7.19
N GLY A 40 4.12 -9.35 7.88
CA GLY A 40 4.19 -9.69 9.29
C GLY A 40 5.15 -10.82 9.61
N LEU A 41 5.55 -11.62 8.61
CA LEU A 41 6.47 -12.73 8.80
C LEU A 41 7.94 -12.35 8.63
N LEU A 42 8.23 -11.12 8.16
CA LEU A 42 9.59 -10.72 7.81
C LEU A 42 10.58 -10.91 8.96
N ALA A 43 10.25 -10.45 10.16
CA ALA A 43 11.16 -10.51 11.28
C ALA A 43 11.49 -11.96 11.67
N ALA A 44 10.47 -12.83 11.72
CA ALA A 44 10.67 -14.22 12.07
C ALA A 44 11.52 -14.95 11.02
N LEU A 45 11.22 -14.73 9.74
CA LEU A 45 11.96 -15.34 8.66
C LEU A 45 13.41 -14.85 8.61
N ALA A 46 13.63 -13.57 8.92
CA ALA A 46 14.98 -12.99 8.98
C ALA A 46 15.82 -13.64 10.08
N ARG A 47 15.17 -14.10 11.18
CA ARG A 47 15.85 -14.84 12.23
C ARG A 47 16.04 -16.32 11.93
N GLY A 48 15.60 -16.78 10.76
CA GLY A 48 15.69 -18.17 10.37
C GLY A 48 14.57 -19.05 10.92
N GLU A 49 13.55 -18.46 11.51
CA GLU A 49 12.40 -19.20 12.07
C GLU A 49 11.43 -19.57 10.97
N PHE A 50 10.90 -20.78 11.02
CA PHE A 50 9.85 -21.22 10.11
C PHE A 50 8.87 -22.12 10.85
N THR A 51 7.58 -21.86 10.67
CA THR A 51 6.52 -22.74 11.17
C THR A 51 5.57 -23.10 10.01
N PRO A 52 4.95 -24.29 10.04
CA PRO A 52 4.02 -24.68 8.98
C PRO A 52 2.84 -23.72 8.82
N GLU A 53 2.43 -23.03 9.88
CA GLU A 53 1.35 -22.06 9.85
C GLU A 53 1.66 -20.87 8.92
N MET A 54 2.94 -20.58 8.70
CA MET A 54 3.34 -19.50 7.79
C MET A 54 2.89 -19.74 6.37
N ARG A 55 2.59 -21.00 6.01
CA ARG A 55 2.09 -21.33 4.67
C ARG A 55 0.76 -20.65 4.35
N ALA A 56 0.03 -20.18 5.36
CA ALA A 56 -1.22 -19.46 5.15
C ALA A 56 -1.06 -18.20 4.30
N VAL A 57 0.16 -17.62 4.20
CA VAL A 57 0.40 -16.44 3.36
C VAL A 57 0.58 -16.78 1.88
N LEU A 58 0.79 -18.05 1.51
CA LEU A 58 1.06 -18.43 0.12
C LEU A 58 -0.07 -18.04 -0.83
N PRO A 59 -1.36 -18.30 -0.52
CA PRO A 59 -2.42 -17.81 -1.40
C PRO A 59 -2.44 -16.30 -1.51
N MET A 60 -2.07 -15.60 -0.45
CA MET A 60 -2.01 -14.13 -0.44
C MET A 60 -0.92 -13.61 -1.36
N THR A 61 0.28 -14.18 -1.29
CA THR A 61 1.38 -13.75 -2.15
C THR A 61 1.16 -14.14 -3.61
N GLU A 62 0.48 -15.25 -3.88
CA GLU A 62 0.09 -15.59 -5.23
C GLU A 62 -0.93 -14.58 -5.78
N ALA A 63 -1.91 -14.20 -4.97
CA ALA A 63 -2.88 -13.19 -5.36
C ALA A 63 -2.20 -11.84 -5.59
N LEU A 64 -1.25 -11.47 -4.73
CA LEU A 64 -0.50 -10.23 -4.90
C LEU A 64 0.28 -10.24 -6.22
N ARG A 65 0.95 -11.34 -6.54
CA ARG A 65 1.69 -11.46 -7.79
C ARG A 65 0.78 -11.30 -9.00
N ALA A 66 -0.40 -11.93 -8.95
CA ALA A 66 -1.36 -11.87 -10.05
C ALA A 66 -1.95 -10.47 -10.20
N GLU A 67 -2.17 -9.76 -9.10
CA GLU A 67 -2.82 -8.45 -9.11
C GLU A 67 -1.84 -7.28 -9.14
N LEU A 68 -0.55 -7.56 -9.07
CA LEU A 68 0.47 -6.50 -9.00
C LEU A 68 0.35 -5.48 -10.15
N PRO A 69 0.19 -5.88 -11.43
CA PRO A 69 0.04 -4.88 -12.49
C PRO A 69 -1.15 -3.95 -12.27
N ARG A 70 -2.28 -4.49 -11.79
CA ARG A 70 -3.46 -3.69 -11.49
C ARG A 70 -3.22 -2.75 -10.32
N MET A 71 -2.54 -3.23 -9.27
CA MET A 71 -2.24 -2.41 -8.11
C MET A 71 -1.30 -1.26 -8.46
N LEU A 72 -0.34 -1.51 -9.36
CA LEU A 72 0.55 -0.44 -9.85
C LEU A 72 -0.21 0.57 -10.69
N ASP A 73 -1.19 0.13 -11.48
CA ASP A 73 -2.06 1.06 -12.21
C ASP A 73 -2.90 1.91 -11.26
N GLU A 74 -3.42 1.32 -10.19
CA GLU A 74 -4.13 2.05 -9.15
C GLU A 74 -3.23 3.09 -8.49
N HIS A 75 -1.96 2.75 -8.28
CA HIS A 75 -0.99 3.70 -7.75
C HIS A 75 -0.78 4.90 -8.66
N GLN A 76 -0.82 4.72 -9.98
CA GLN A 76 -0.72 5.85 -10.89
C GLN A 76 -1.87 6.83 -10.70
N ALA A 77 -3.09 6.31 -10.52
CA ALA A 77 -4.26 7.14 -10.23
C ALA A 77 -4.12 7.84 -8.87
N ILE A 78 -3.60 7.15 -7.87
CA ILE A 78 -3.35 7.72 -6.55
C ILE A 78 -2.30 8.84 -6.65
N HIS A 79 -1.21 8.63 -7.38
CA HIS A 79 -0.20 9.67 -7.60
C HIS A 79 -0.78 10.90 -8.28
N ALA A 80 -1.63 10.70 -9.30
CA ALA A 80 -2.30 11.82 -9.98
C ALA A 80 -3.20 12.58 -9.02
N ALA A 81 -3.97 11.87 -8.18
CA ALA A 81 -4.86 12.50 -7.20
C ALA A 81 -4.09 13.23 -6.11
N THR A 82 -2.95 12.68 -5.65
CA THR A 82 -2.12 13.36 -4.65
C THR A 82 -1.50 14.62 -5.22
N ARG A 83 -1.06 14.60 -6.48
CA ARG A 83 -0.54 15.81 -7.13
C ARG A 83 -1.60 16.88 -7.24
N ARG A 84 -2.82 16.51 -7.61
CA ARG A 84 -3.93 17.47 -7.70
C ARG A 84 -4.23 18.09 -6.34
N LEU A 85 -4.29 17.28 -5.29
CA LEU A 85 -4.51 17.78 -3.94
C LEU A 85 -3.40 18.75 -3.53
N GLY A 86 -2.14 18.39 -3.79
CA GLY A 86 -1.00 19.25 -3.48
C GLY A 86 -1.06 20.58 -4.22
N GLU A 87 -1.45 20.57 -5.50
CA GLU A 87 -1.55 21.78 -6.29
C GLU A 87 -2.65 22.72 -5.79
N VAL A 88 -3.84 22.18 -5.51
CA VAL A 88 -4.93 23.04 -5.02
C VAL A 88 -4.63 23.56 -3.62
N ALA A 89 -3.95 22.77 -2.79
CA ALA A 89 -3.54 23.19 -1.45
C ALA A 89 -2.51 24.31 -1.54
N ARG A 90 -1.53 24.19 -2.45
CA ARG A 90 -0.52 25.22 -2.66
C ARG A 90 -1.16 26.55 -3.09
N LYS A 91 -2.09 26.48 -4.04
CA LYS A 91 -2.79 27.68 -4.52
C LYS A 91 -3.61 28.33 -3.43
N ALA A 92 -4.18 27.54 -2.53
CA ALA A 92 -4.98 28.04 -1.41
C ALA A 92 -4.12 28.46 -0.21
N GLY A 93 -2.80 28.25 -0.26
CA GLY A 93 -1.91 28.55 0.85
C GLY A 93 -2.08 27.62 2.04
N ASN A 94 -2.58 26.40 1.81
CA ASN A 94 -2.82 25.43 2.87
C ASN A 94 -1.63 24.47 2.98
N ALA A 95 -0.66 24.83 3.82
CA ALA A 95 0.57 24.04 3.99
C ALA A 95 0.31 22.68 4.60
N GLU A 96 -0.65 22.55 5.50
CA GLU A 96 -0.97 21.27 6.15
C GLU A 96 -1.42 20.23 5.12
N VAL A 97 -2.35 20.62 4.24
CA VAL A 97 -2.83 19.70 3.19
C VAL A 97 -1.76 19.42 2.16
N GLN A 98 -0.91 20.40 1.85
CA GLN A 98 0.21 20.19 0.93
C GLN A 98 1.18 19.15 1.48
N GLN A 99 1.50 19.22 2.76
CA GLN A 99 2.36 18.22 3.41
C GLN A 99 1.71 16.84 3.44
N LEU A 100 0.39 16.79 3.65
CA LEU A 100 -0.35 15.53 3.59
C LEU A 100 -0.22 14.88 2.22
N ALA A 101 -0.39 15.67 1.14
CA ALA A 101 -0.28 15.14 -0.21
C ALA A 101 1.12 14.58 -0.48
N GLU A 102 2.17 15.27 -0.02
CA GLU A 102 3.54 14.80 -0.16
C GLU A 102 3.78 13.49 0.60
N ALA A 103 3.25 13.39 1.82
CA ALA A 103 3.39 12.19 2.64
C ALA A 103 2.68 10.98 2.01
N LEU A 104 1.50 11.18 1.43
CA LEU A 104 0.76 10.12 0.77
C LEU A 104 1.46 9.65 -0.50
N ALA A 105 2.06 10.57 -1.26
CA ALA A 105 2.83 10.21 -2.45
C ALA A 105 4.05 9.36 -2.07
N LEU A 106 4.76 9.75 -1.01
CA LEU A 106 5.90 8.99 -0.53
C LEU A 106 5.51 7.61 -0.03
N HIS A 107 4.38 7.52 0.66
CA HIS A 107 3.86 6.24 1.13
C HIS A 107 3.57 5.29 -0.03
N ALA A 108 2.91 5.77 -1.08
CA ALA A 108 2.62 4.96 -2.26
C ALA A 108 3.91 4.50 -2.95
N GLN A 109 4.91 5.37 -3.04
CA GLN A 109 6.20 5.01 -3.61
C GLN A 109 6.89 3.93 -2.78
N SER A 110 6.84 4.04 -1.45
CA SER A 110 7.43 3.05 -0.55
C SER A 110 6.78 1.68 -0.74
N GLU A 111 5.47 1.62 -0.97
CA GLU A 111 4.78 0.37 -1.24
C GLU A 111 5.29 -0.29 -2.52
N GLU A 112 5.44 0.49 -3.59
CA GLU A 112 5.93 -0.03 -4.86
C GLU A 112 7.36 -0.53 -4.79
N GLU A 113 8.23 0.22 -4.12
CA GLU A 113 9.66 -0.06 -4.12
C GLU A 113 10.09 -1.04 -3.05
N VAL A 114 9.37 -1.13 -1.94
CA VAL A 114 9.78 -1.93 -0.79
C VAL A 114 8.72 -2.95 -0.38
N PHE A 115 7.51 -2.51 -0.09
CA PHE A 115 6.53 -3.38 0.57
C PHE A 115 6.03 -4.51 -0.33
N TYR A 116 5.67 -4.21 -1.58
CA TYR A 116 5.21 -5.26 -2.49
C TYR A 116 6.33 -6.25 -2.83
N PRO A 117 7.53 -5.78 -3.21
CA PRO A 117 8.63 -6.72 -3.41
C PRO A 117 8.95 -7.56 -2.17
N ALA A 118 8.91 -6.95 -0.98
CA ALA A 118 9.18 -7.67 0.26
C ALA A 118 8.12 -8.73 0.53
N ALA A 119 6.83 -8.42 0.31
CA ALA A 119 5.76 -9.38 0.50
C ALA A 119 5.91 -10.57 -0.46
N LEU A 120 6.25 -10.32 -1.73
CA LEU A 120 6.48 -11.37 -2.70
C LEU A 120 7.68 -12.23 -2.31
N LEU A 121 8.74 -11.61 -1.80
CA LEU A 121 9.92 -12.33 -1.33
C LEU A 121 9.58 -13.23 -0.13
N VAL A 122 8.73 -12.75 0.79
CA VAL A 122 8.24 -13.57 1.90
C VAL A 122 7.59 -14.84 1.36
N GLY A 123 6.75 -14.71 0.34
CA GLY A 123 6.11 -15.87 -0.29
C GLY A 123 7.13 -16.86 -0.84
N GLU A 124 8.16 -16.37 -1.50
CA GLU A 124 9.21 -17.23 -2.05
C GLU A 124 9.98 -17.97 -0.95
N VAL A 125 10.31 -17.28 0.14
CA VAL A 125 11.02 -17.89 1.27
C VAL A 125 10.14 -18.94 1.93
N VAL A 126 8.87 -18.65 2.20
CA VAL A 126 7.93 -19.59 2.80
C VAL A 126 7.76 -20.82 1.90
N GLU A 127 7.62 -20.63 0.59
CA GLU A 127 7.51 -21.73 -0.37
C GLU A 127 8.74 -22.63 -0.32
N SER A 128 9.92 -22.02 -0.35
CA SER A 128 11.18 -22.75 -0.29
C SER A 128 11.33 -23.55 1.00
N ARG A 129 11.00 -22.93 2.14
CA ARG A 129 11.06 -23.62 3.44
C ARG A 129 10.01 -24.71 3.55
N SER A 130 8.83 -24.50 2.97
CA SER A 130 7.76 -25.50 2.95
C SER A 130 8.20 -26.75 2.18
N GLN A 131 8.85 -26.58 1.04
CA GLN A 131 9.37 -27.70 0.25
C GLN A 131 10.44 -28.47 1.01
N ALA A 132 11.32 -27.76 1.71
CA ALA A 132 12.38 -28.40 2.50
C ALA A 132 11.83 -29.19 3.69
N HIS A 133 10.73 -28.76 4.29
CA HIS A 133 10.13 -29.39 5.47
C HIS A 133 9.01 -30.37 5.12
N GLY A 134 8.47 -30.29 3.90
CA GLY A 134 7.31 -31.08 3.48
C GLY A 134 7.65 -32.38 2.79
N SER A 135 8.92 -32.69 2.59
CA SER A 135 9.36 -33.90 1.90
C SER A 135 9.63 -35.09 2.84
#